data_02de3e24761f0ad572eda89a5ba26d23
#
_entry.id   02de3e24761f0ad572eda89a5ba26d23
#
_cell.length_a   1.000
_cell.length_b   1.000
_cell.length_c   1.000
_cell.angle_alpha   90.00
_cell.angle_beta   90.00
_cell.angle_gamma   90.00
#
_symmetry.space_group_name_H-M   'P 1'
#
loop_
_entity.id
_entity.type
_entity.pdbx_description
1 polymer ?
#
loop_
_entity_poly.entity_id
_entity_poly.type
_entity_poly.pdbx_seq_one_letter_code
_entity_poly.pdbx_strand_id
1 'polypeptide(L)'
;MDKELTLASLFDGSGGFPLGGMLAGIKPVWSSEIEPFAIRVTTKRLSKVKHYGDITKIKGNEVEPVDIITFGSPCQDMSIAGKRAGLDGSRSNLFYDAIRIVKEMRCATNGEKPRYIVWENVTGAFSSNKGEDFKSVLEEICKVKYQEMSIPKPTKWEQAGTIMGDDFSLAWRVFDAQFWGVAQRRNRIYLVADFGGNSAPKILFESEGLSGYSKEGFKSWHETTGSIENSLRKSNNLDLKNYDVRLTSEGTKNARSNVYETETTRTLDTNGNFPNSNQGGVAIVYSTSKSSFHTRASENLANTLIATDYMDPPIVNYKLKLRRLTPKECARLQGFPDWWCSNLETKEPTKEEVKYWKEIFNESLKIEGKNKREKTDNQIIKWLQNPHSDSAEYKLWGNGVALPCVYFVLSGIEYYAHLT
;
A
#
# COMPACT_ATOMS: atom_id res chain seq x y z
N MET A 1 -6.60 31.48 -12.13
CA MET A 1 -5.64 30.54 -11.54
C MET A 1 -6.46 29.43 -10.93
N ASP A 2 -6.31 28.23 -11.43
CA ASP A 2 -7.03 27.08 -10.88
C ASP A 2 -6.55 26.87 -9.44
N LYS A 3 -7.50 26.60 -8.55
CA LYS A 3 -7.23 26.44 -7.11
C LYS A 3 -6.47 25.14 -6.91
N GLU A 4 -5.26 25.18 -6.38
CA GLU A 4 -4.47 23.99 -6.02
C GLU A 4 -5.27 23.09 -5.08
N LEU A 5 -5.48 21.83 -5.46
CA LEU A 5 -6.17 20.85 -4.61
C LEU A 5 -5.31 20.49 -3.40
N THR A 6 -5.97 20.21 -2.28
CA THR A 6 -5.33 19.84 -1.02
C THR A 6 -5.68 18.41 -0.62
N LEU A 7 -4.73 17.71 0.03
CA LEU A 7 -4.85 16.30 0.39
C LEU A 7 -4.49 16.06 1.85
N ALA A 8 -5.27 15.20 2.51
CA ALA A 8 -4.89 14.55 3.75
C ALA A 8 -4.81 13.03 3.59
N SER A 9 -3.92 12.41 4.33
CA SER A 9 -3.69 10.96 4.29
C SER A 9 -3.85 10.36 5.67
N LEU A 10 -4.76 9.37 5.80
CA LEU A 10 -4.93 8.59 7.01
C LEU A 10 -4.28 7.22 6.84
N PHE A 11 -3.68 6.67 7.91
CA PHE A 11 -2.86 5.45 7.86
C PHE A 11 -1.73 5.59 6.84
N ASP A 12 -1.01 6.69 6.93
CA ASP A 12 -0.13 7.19 5.89
C ASP A 12 1.04 6.24 5.53
N GLY A 13 1.47 5.41 6.47
CA GLY A 13 2.50 4.40 6.25
C GLY A 13 3.78 4.98 5.65
N SER A 14 4.09 4.56 4.43
CA SER A 14 5.28 5.03 3.70
C SER A 14 5.18 6.45 3.13
N GLY A 15 4.05 7.13 3.27
CA GLY A 15 3.79 8.43 2.64
C GLY A 15 3.42 8.34 1.16
N GLY A 16 2.90 7.19 0.73
CA GLY A 16 2.61 6.93 -0.67
C GLY A 16 1.50 7.80 -1.24
N PHE A 17 0.45 8.07 -0.48
CA PHE A 17 -0.62 8.97 -0.92
C PHE A 17 -0.16 10.42 -1.00
N PRO A 18 0.51 11.01 0.03
CA PRO A 18 1.06 12.35 -0.09
C PRO A 18 2.06 12.50 -1.24
N LEU A 19 2.98 11.53 -1.41
CA LEU A 19 3.94 11.57 -2.51
C LEU A 19 3.26 11.49 -3.87
N GLY A 20 2.29 10.57 -4.03
CA GLY A 20 1.50 10.47 -5.25
C GLY A 20 0.70 11.74 -5.54
N GLY A 21 0.17 12.40 -4.50
CA GLY A 21 -0.50 13.69 -4.60
C GLY A 21 0.45 14.79 -5.09
N MET A 22 1.63 14.89 -4.50
CA MET A 22 2.64 15.87 -4.96
C MET A 22 3.04 15.65 -6.42
N LEU A 23 3.21 14.40 -6.83
CA LEU A 23 3.52 14.06 -8.22
C LEU A 23 2.37 14.43 -9.18
N ALA A 24 1.12 14.38 -8.70
CA ALA A 24 -0.07 14.77 -9.43
C ALA A 24 -0.39 16.29 -9.38
N GLY A 25 0.44 17.11 -8.72
CA GLY A 25 0.18 18.54 -8.56
C GLY A 25 -0.76 18.89 -7.40
N ILE A 26 -1.07 17.93 -6.52
CA ILE A 26 -1.93 18.10 -5.35
C ILE A 26 -1.06 18.37 -4.12
N LYS A 27 -1.46 19.32 -3.28
CA LYS A 27 -0.73 19.70 -2.07
C LYS A 27 -1.12 18.87 -0.85
N PRO A 28 -0.22 18.02 -0.32
CA PRO A 28 -0.45 17.37 0.98
C PRO A 28 -0.39 18.40 2.11
N VAL A 29 -1.37 18.34 3.02
CA VAL A 29 -1.52 19.31 4.13
C VAL A 29 -1.23 18.63 5.47
N TRP A 30 -1.86 17.48 5.71
CA TRP A 30 -1.69 16.74 6.96
C TRP A 30 -1.85 15.24 6.77
N SER A 31 -1.32 14.47 7.73
CA SER A 31 -1.41 13.03 7.75
C SER A 31 -1.60 12.46 9.16
N SER A 32 -2.04 11.19 9.22
CA SER A 32 -2.20 10.40 10.43
C SER A 32 -1.49 9.06 10.27
N GLU A 33 -0.64 8.71 11.23
CA GLU A 33 0.09 7.45 11.33
C GLU A 33 0.50 7.23 12.80
N ILE A 34 0.68 5.99 13.23
CA ILE A 34 1.06 5.63 14.60
C ILE A 34 2.41 4.89 14.69
N GLU A 35 2.89 4.35 13.56
CA GLU A 35 4.14 3.59 13.53
C GLU A 35 5.35 4.54 13.56
N PRO A 36 6.22 4.50 14.59
CA PRO A 36 7.29 5.49 14.75
C PRO A 36 8.25 5.58 13.57
N PHE A 37 8.57 4.45 12.90
CA PHE A 37 9.47 4.47 11.76
C PHE A 37 8.82 5.12 10.54
N ALA A 38 7.56 4.83 10.25
CA ALA A 38 6.79 5.45 9.18
C ALA A 38 6.69 6.97 9.38
N ILE A 39 6.35 7.40 10.60
CA ILE A 39 6.32 8.82 10.99
C ILE A 39 7.69 9.47 10.78
N ARG A 40 8.78 8.76 11.12
CA ARG A 40 10.14 9.29 10.92
C ARG A 40 10.45 9.53 9.44
N VAL A 41 10.09 8.59 8.58
CA VAL A 41 10.27 8.73 7.13
C VAL A 41 9.46 9.91 6.61
N THR A 42 8.16 9.93 6.87
CA THR A 42 7.25 10.95 6.31
C THR A 42 7.56 12.35 6.84
N THR A 43 7.86 12.52 8.13
CA THR A 43 8.23 13.85 8.68
C THR A 43 9.56 14.37 8.12
N LYS A 44 10.50 13.51 7.74
CA LYS A 44 11.74 13.92 7.06
C LYS A 44 11.52 14.25 5.59
N ARG A 45 10.66 13.52 4.90
CA ARG A 45 10.41 13.68 3.45
C ARG A 45 9.37 14.74 3.14
N LEU A 46 8.37 14.84 3.98
CA LEU A 46 7.20 15.69 3.82
C LEU A 46 7.15 16.72 4.96
N SER A 47 8.22 17.46 5.15
CA SER A 47 8.40 18.35 6.31
C SER A 47 7.33 19.46 6.45
N LYS A 48 6.58 19.74 5.39
CA LYS A 48 5.46 20.71 5.39
C LYS A 48 4.12 20.07 5.74
N VAL A 49 4.04 18.73 5.78
CA VAL A 49 2.82 18.00 6.11
C VAL A 49 2.72 17.88 7.63
N LYS A 50 1.62 18.36 8.19
CA LYS A 50 1.38 18.29 9.63
C LYS A 50 0.96 16.88 10.02
N HIS A 51 1.61 16.31 11.02
CA HIS A 51 1.32 14.97 11.50
C HIS A 51 0.43 14.99 12.74
N TYR A 52 -0.71 14.26 12.71
CA TYR A 52 -1.70 14.25 13.78
C TYR A 52 -1.72 12.97 14.65
N GLY A 53 -0.88 11.98 14.36
CA GLY A 53 -0.81 10.74 15.16
C GLY A 53 -2.03 9.84 15.01
N ASP A 54 -2.60 9.44 16.15
CA ASP A 54 -3.72 8.50 16.24
C ASP A 54 -5.02 9.04 15.63
N ILE A 55 -5.54 8.34 14.64
CA ILE A 55 -6.78 8.68 13.94
C ILE A 55 -7.99 8.80 14.89
N THR A 56 -8.03 8.01 15.97
CA THR A 56 -9.15 8.01 16.93
C THR A 56 -9.27 9.34 17.69
N LYS A 57 -8.19 10.12 17.73
CA LYS A 57 -8.12 11.42 18.40
C LYS A 57 -8.36 12.60 17.47
N ILE A 58 -8.36 12.37 16.16
CA ILE A 58 -8.58 13.43 15.17
C ILE A 58 -10.06 13.78 15.14
N LYS A 59 -10.34 15.07 15.27
CA LYS A 59 -11.67 15.65 15.04
C LYS A 59 -11.67 16.34 13.69
N GLY A 60 -12.51 15.88 12.76
CA GLY A 60 -12.53 16.34 11.39
C GLY A 60 -12.92 17.83 11.25
N ASN A 61 -13.63 18.38 12.23
CA ASN A 61 -14.00 19.79 12.30
C ASN A 61 -12.93 20.71 12.92
N GLU A 62 -11.86 20.14 13.50
CA GLU A 62 -10.76 20.91 14.14
C GLU A 62 -9.47 20.90 13.29
N VAL A 63 -9.40 20.06 12.26
CA VAL A 63 -8.24 19.99 11.35
C VAL A 63 -8.46 20.87 10.12
N GLU A 64 -7.37 21.22 9.44
CA GLU A 64 -7.44 22.00 8.21
C GLU A 64 -8.27 21.28 7.14
N PRO A 65 -9.34 21.89 6.60
CA PRO A 65 -10.18 21.27 5.59
C PRO A 65 -9.43 21.06 4.28
N VAL A 66 -9.52 19.85 3.72
CA VAL A 66 -8.86 19.47 2.47
C VAL A 66 -9.85 19.00 1.41
N ASP A 67 -9.45 19.07 0.14
CA ASP A 67 -10.30 18.67 -0.98
C ASP A 67 -10.37 17.14 -1.12
N ILE A 68 -9.33 16.45 -0.68
CA ILE A 68 -9.18 14.99 -0.82
C ILE A 68 -8.75 14.38 0.51
N ILE A 69 -9.42 13.31 0.94
CA ILE A 69 -8.94 12.43 2.03
C ILE A 69 -8.65 11.05 1.46
N THR A 70 -7.43 10.56 1.67
CA THR A 70 -6.98 9.23 1.25
C THR A 70 -6.75 8.33 2.45
N PHE A 71 -7.08 7.05 2.34
CA PHE A 71 -6.83 6.09 3.43
C PHE A 71 -6.79 4.64 2.95
N GLY A 72 -5.90 3.86 3.60
CA GLY A 72 -5.82 2.41 3.48
C GLY A 72 -6.06 1.79 4.86
N SER A 73 -7.32 1.60 5.25
CA SER A 73 -7.65 1.05 6.57
C SER A 73 -7.22 -0.42 6.72
N PRO A 74 -6.77 -0.86 7.90
CA PRO A 74 -6.46 -2.27 8.14
C PRO A 74 -7.66 -3.18 7.84
N CYS A 75 -7.42 -4.32 7.15
CA CYS A 75 -8.49 -5.23 6.71
C CYS A 75 -9.21 -5.93 7.85
N GLN A 76 -8.53 -6.10 9.00
CA GLN A 76 -9.07 -6.83 10.15
C GLN A 76 -10.18 -6.06 10.86
N ASP A 77 -10.31 -4.79 10.60
CA ASP A 77 -11.21 -3.87 11.29
C ASP A 77 -12.55 -3.65 10.58
N MET A 78 -12.81 -4.32 9.45
CA MET A 78 -14.05 -4.14 8.68
C MET A 78 -15.19 -5.05 9.14
N SER A 79 -14.94 -6.03 10.02
CA SER A 79 -15.94 -6.99 10.46
C SER A 79 -17.02 -6.34 11.33
N ILE A 80 -18.28 -6.40 10.89
CA ILE A 80 -19.48 -5.97 11.65
C ILE A 80 -19.60 -6.73 12.98
N ALA A 81 -18.98 -7.90 13.11
CA ALA A 81 -18.93 -8.66 14.35
C ALA A 81 -18.27 -7.89 15.50
N GLY A 82 -17.32 -7.00 15.22
CA GLY A 82 -16.73 -6.10 16.23
C GLY A 82 -17.74 -5.10 16.82
N LYS A 83 -18.78 -4.73 16.07
CA LYS A 83 -19.83 -3.80 16.54
C LYS A 83 -20.78 -4.44 17.58
N ARG A 84 -20.84 -5.79 17.65
CA ARG A 84 -21.68 -6.53 18.60
C ARG A 84 -20.98 -6.90 19.90
N ALA A 85 -19.65 -6.72 19.97
CA ALA A 85 -18.85 -7.06 21.15
C ALA A 85 -18.70 -5.86 22.11
N GLY A 86 -19.75 -5.12 22.39
CA GLY A 86 -19.82 -4.13 23.44
C GLY A 86 -18.64 -3.14 23.55
N LEU A 87 -18.76 -2.13 24.37
CA LEU A 87 -17.81 -1.03 24.62
C LEU A 87 -16.36 -1.43 25.03
N ASP A 88 -16.04 -2.72 25.15
CA ASP A 88 -14.73 -3.25 25.51
C ASP A 88 -13.93 -3.88 24.37
N GLY A 89 -14.42 -3.87 23.14
CA GLY A 89 -13.72 -4.37 21.94
C GLY A 89 -12.76 -3.34 21.35
N SER A 90 -11.60 -3.16 21.93
CA SER A 90 -10.65 -2.07 21.71
C SER A 90 -9.84 -2.12 20.40
N ARG A 91 -10.33 -2.75 19.34
CA ARG A 91 -9.80 -2.64 17.96
C ARG A 91 -10.93 -2.46 16.96
N SER A 92 -11.87 -1.64 17.32
CA SER A 92 -13.03 -1.37 16.51
C SER A 92 -12.71 -0.32 15.46
N ASN A 93 -12.70 -0.74 14.21
CA ASN A 93 -13.31 0.09 13.19
C ASN A 93 -12.59 1.37 12.81
N LEU A 94 -11.29 1.32 12.63
CA LEU A 94 -10.51 2.45 12.13
C LEU A 94 -11.03 2.97 10.76
N PHE A 95 -11.70 2.12 9.98
CA PHE A 95 -12.44 2.55 8.80
C PHE A 95 -13.58 3.54 9.17
N TYR A 96 -14.35 3.26 10.24
CA TYR A 96 -15.42 4.17 10.66
C TYR A 96 -14.87 5.47 11.27
N ASP A 97 -13.66 5.45 11.87
CA ASP A 97 -13.00 6.68 12.28
C ASP A 97 -12.62 7.54 11.08
N ALA A 98 -12.13 6.93 9.98
CA ALA A 98 -11.89 7.67 8.74
C ALA A 98 -13.19 8.30 8.21
N ILE A 99 -14.29 7.55 8.16
CA ILE A 99 -15.59 8.05 7.73
C ILE A 99 -16.14 9.13 8.68
N ARG A 100 -15.91 8.98 9.99
CA ARG A 100 -16.28 10.01 10.99
C ARG A 100 -15.56 11.32 10.70
N ILE A 101 -14.26 11.31 10.47
CA ILE A 101 -13.47 12.50 10.13
C ILE A 101 -14.00 13.16 8.86
N VAL A 102 -14.32 12.37 7.82
CA VAL A 102 -14.93 12.87 6.58
C VAL A 102 -16.27 13.55 6.87
N LYS A 103 -17.16 12.90 7.64
CA LYS A 103 -18.49 13.46 8.00
C LYS A 103 -18.36 14.74 8.81
N GLU A 104 -17.48 14.78 9.81
CA GLU A 104 -17.22 15.95 10.65
C GLU A 104 -16.69 17.14 9.83
N MET A 105 -15.71 16.89 8.94
CA MET A 105 -15.17 17.93 8.06
C MET A 105 -16.22 18.46 7.09
N ARG A 106 -17.01 17.57 6.47
CA ARG A 106 -18.09 18.00 5.57
C ARG A 106 -19.16 18.80 6.30
N CYS A 107 -19.51 18.41 7.52
CA CYS A 107 -20.42 19.18 8.35
C CYS A 107 -19.89 20.59 8.64
N ALA A 108 -18.62 20.70 9.01
CA ALA A 108 -17.97 21.98 9.31
C ALA A 108 -17.78 22.89 8.08
N THR A 109 -17.81 22.33 6.88
CA THR A 109 -17.62 23.05 5.59
C THR A 109 -18.90 23.12 4.75
N ASN A 110 -20.06 22.93 5.34
CA ASN A 110 -21.37 22.94 4.65
C ASN A 110 -21.42 21.98 3.44
N GLY A 111 -20.73 20.85 3.54
CA GLY A 111 -20.69 19.83 2.50
C GLY A 111 -19.65 20.05 1.39
N GLU A 112 -18.82 21.09 1.47
CA GLU A 112 -17.84 21.38 0.43
C GLU A 112 -16.60 20.49 0.50
N LYS A 113 -16.07 20.24 1.71
CA LYS A 113 -14.81 19.50 1.89
C LYS A 113 -14.92 18.34 2.88
N PRO A 114 -14.30 17.19 2.58
CA PRO A 114 -13.63 16.88 1.32
C PRO A 114 -14.66 16.67 0.20
N ARG A 115 -14.27 17.02 -1.05
CA ARG A 115 -15.02 16.63 -2.24
C ARG A 115 -14.77 15.18 -2.59
N TYR A 116 -13.51 14.74 -2.47
CA TYR A 116 -13.10 13.37 -2.83
C TYR A 116 -12.61 12.57 -1.63
N ILE A 117 -12.90 11.28 -1.66
CA ILE A 117 -12.16 10.30 -0.87
C ILE A 117 -11.58 9.22 -1.78
N VAL A 118 -10.42 8.70 -1.37
CA VAL A 118 -9.78 7.53 -1.99
C VAL A 118 -9.54 6.50 -0.91
N TRP A 119 -10.10 5.31 -1.09
CA TRP A 119 -9.87 4.18 -0.20
C TRP A 119 -9.12 3.06 -0.95
N GLU A 120 -8.03 2.57 -0.35
CA GLU A 120 -7.28 1.43 -0.85
C GLU A 120 -7.42 0.25 0.11
N ASN A 121 -7.58 -0.97 -0.44
CA ASN A 121 -7.56 -2.16 0.40
C ASN A 121 -7.22 -3.43 -0.40
N VAL A 122 -7.00 -4.53 0.32
CA VAL A 122 -6.81 -5.85 -0.29
C VAL A 122 -8.10 -6.41 -0.87
N THR A 123 -7.98 -7.22 -1.92
CA THR A 123 -9.13 -7.87 -2.59
C THR A 123 -9.89 -8.85 -1.69
N GLY A 124 -9.29 -9.28 -0.56
CA GLY A 124 -9.96 -10.06 0.47
C GLY A 124 -11.20 -9.40 1.06
N ALA A 125 -11.31 -8.06 1.00
CA ALA A 125 -12.50 -7.33 1.42
C ALA A 125 -13.78 -7.78 0.71
N PHE A 126 -13.70 -8.20 -0.56
CA PHE A 126 -14.85 -8.69 -1.32
C PHE A 126 -15.45 -9.99 -0.77
N SER A 127 -14.67 -10.81 -0.10
CA SER A 127 -15.10 -12.09 0.46
C SER A 127 -15.22 -12.10 1.99
N SER A 128 -14.68 -11.10 2.64
CA SER A 128 -14.74 -10.96 4.10
C SER A 128 -16.19 -10.95 4.57
N ASN A 129 -16.49 -11.71 5.62
CA ASN A 129 -17.85 -11.88 6.16
C ASN A 129 -18.88 -12.16 5.05
N LYS A 130 -18.55 -13.06 4.11
CA LYS A 130 -19.42 -13.42 2.95
C LYS A 130 -19.80 -12.19 2.09
N GLY A 131 -18.92 -11.18 2.03
CA GLY A 131 -19.12 -9.96 1.25
C GLY A 131 -19.89 -8.85 1.95
N GLU A 132 -20.32 -9.05 3.21
CA GLU A 132 -21.03 -8.02 3.99
C GLU A 132 -20.10 -6.85 4.35
N ASP A 133 -18.81 -7.11 4.56
CA ASP A 133 -17.86 -6.07 4.95
C ASP A 133 -17.68 -5.06 3.81
N PHE A 134 -17.53 -5.50 2.57
CA PHE A 134 -17.43 -4.58 1.43
C PHE A 134 -18.74 -3.83 1.17
N LYS A 135 -19.91 -4.50 1.35
CA LYS A 135 -21.20 -3.82 1.33
C LYS A 135 -21.23 -2.66 2.33
N SER A 136 -20.78 -2.92 3.56
CA SER A 136 -20.74 -1.89 4.62
C SER A 136 -19.82 -0.73 4.26
N VAL A 137 -18.66 -1.00 3.62
CA VAL A 137 -17.77 0.05 3.11
C VAL A 137 -18.51 0.95 2.13
N LEU A 138 -19.19 0.36 1.13
CA LEU A 138 -19.93 1.12 0.13
C LEU A 138 -21.08 1.94 0.77
N GLU A 139 -21.85 1.31 1.67
CA GLU A 139 -22.97 1.98 2.35
C GLU A 139 -22.50 3.14 3.22
N GLU A 140 -21.46 2.96 4.03
CA GLU A 140 -20.98 4.01 4.93
C GLU A 140 -20.36 5.21 4.17
N ILE A 141 -19.73 4.97 3.03
CA ILE A 141 -19.27 6.03 2.15
C ILE A 141 -20.46 6.76 1.51
N CYS A 142 -21.45 6.03 0.99
CA CYS A 142 -22.66 6.64 0.45
C CYS A 142 -23.43 7.44 1.50
N LYS A 143 -23.50 6.97 2.76
CA LYS A 143 -24.14 7.63 3.89
C LYS A 143 -23.47 8.94 4.32
N VAL A 144 -22.31 9.27 3.81
CA VAL A 144 -21.71 10.61 3.97
C VAL A 144 -22.63 11.68 3.31
N LYS A 145 -23.31 11.32 2.24
CA LYS A 145 -24.22 12.20 1.50
C LYS A 145 -25.68 11.81 1.60
N TYR A 146 -25.99 10.51 1.52
CA TYR A 146 -27.35 9.96 1.53
C TYR A 146 -27.55 9.09 2.76
N GLN A 147 -28.13 9.62 3.83
CA GLN A 147 -28.19 9.00 5.17
C GLN A 147 -28.87 7.62 5.20
N GLU A 148 -29.85 7.39 4.34
CA GLU A 148 -30.65 6.15 4.30
C GLU A 148 -30.28 5.20 3.14
N MET A 149 -29.05 5.31 2.62
CA MET A 149 -28.61 4.47 1.51
C MET A 149 -28.47 3.01 1.94
N SER A 150 -29.12 2.13 1.22
CA SER A 150 -28.95 0.68 1.32
C SER A 150 -28.58 0.10 -0.04
N ILE A 151 -27.54 -0.72 -0.06
CA ILE A 151 -26.98 -1.31 -1.28
C ILE A 151 -27.32 -2.79 -1.31
N PRO A 152 -27.97 -3.29 -2.37
CA PRO A 152 -28.22 -4.73 -2.52
C PRO A 152 -26.89 -5.48 -2.65
N LYS A 153 -26.73 -6.54 -1.83
CA LYS A 153 -25.55 -7.39 -1.91
C LYS A 153 -25.68 -8.39 -3.05
N PRO A 154 -24.73 -8.39 -4.01
CA PRO A 154 -24.68 -9.42 -5.03
C PRO A 154 -24.20 -10.76 -4.45
N THR A 155 -24.39 -11.85 -5.19
CA THR A 155 -23.85 -13.17 -4.83
C THR A 155 -22.31 -13.13 -4.72
N LYS A 156 -21.66 -12.33 -5.58
CA LYS A 156 -20.22 -12.10 -5.59
C LYS A 156 -19.97 -10.67 -6.05
N TRP A 157 -19.07 -9.97 -5.35
CA TRP A 157 -18.61 -8.65 -5.76
C TRP A 157 -17.70 -8.75 -6.99
N GLU A 158 -17.99 -7.92 -7.97
CA GLU A 158 -17.14 -7.78 -9.16
C GLU A 158 -15.88 -6.93 -8.84
N GLN A 159 -14.84 -7.14 -9.66
CA GLN A 159 -13.57 -6.42 -9.50
C GLN A 159 -13.66 -4.92 -9.82
N ALA A 160 -14.75 -4.49 -10.43
CA ALA A 160 -15.03 -3.11 -10.76
C ALA A 160 -16.53 -2.85 -10.67
N GLY A 161 -16.90 -1.63 -10.31
CA GLY A 161 -18.29 -1.21 -10.26
C GLY A 161 -18.45 0.25 -9.93
N THR A 162 -19.68 0.75 -10.04
CA THR A 162 -20.01 2.15 -9.79
C THR A 162 -21.38 2.31 -9.16
N ILE A 163 -21.53 3.37 -8.37
CA ILE A 163 -22.81 3.86 -7.84
C ILE A 163 -22.92 5.32 -8.25
N MET A 164 -24.04 5.67 -8.88
CA MET A 164 -24.28 7.02 -9.39
C MET A 164 -25.47 7.66 -8.69
N GLY A 165 -25.34 8.92 -8.34
CA GLY A 165 -26.41 9.82 -7.89
C GLY A 165 -26.41 11.08 -8.76
N ASP A 166 -27.29 12.05 -8.44
CA ASP A 166 -27.41 13.28 -9.25
C ASP A 166 -26.14 14.12 -9.20
N ASP A 167 -25.55 14.29 -8.03
CA ASP A 167 -24.33 15.06 -7.76
C ASP A 167 -23.35 14.26 -6.87
N PHE A 168 -23.34 12.94 -7.05
CA PHE A 168 -22.52 11.99 -6.32
C PHE A 168 -22.16 10.82 -7.22
N SER A 169 -20.92 10.39 -7.14
CA SER A 169 -20.48 9.12 -7.73
C SER A 169 -19.50 8.41 -6.83
N LEU A 170 -19.57 7.09 -6.86
CA LEU A 170 -18.61 6.21 -6.24
C LEU A 170 -18.24 5.14 -7.26
N ALA A 171 -16.97 4.86 -7.39
CA ALA A 171 -16.50 3.78 -8.25
C ALA A 171 -15.40 3.00 -7.52
N TRP A 172 -15.28 1.71 -7.85
CA TRP A 172 -14.17 0.88 -7.40
C TRP A 172 -13.63 0.05 -8.55
N ARG A 173 -12.33 -0.23 -8.48
CA ARG A 173 -11.62 -1.10 -9.43
C ARG A 173 -10.44 -1.77 -8.74
N VAL A 174 -10.17 -3.02 -9.11
CA VAL A 174 -8.95 -3.73 -8.71
C VAL A 174 -7.82 -3.37 -9.66
N PHE A 175 -6.73 -2.83 -9.12
CA PHE A 175 -5.49 -2.64 -9.83
C PHE A 175 -4.48 -3.72 -9.43
N ASP A 176 -3.80 -4.31 -10.41
CA ASP A 176 -2.61 -5.11 -10.15
C ASP A 176 -1.38 -4.26 -10.54
N ALA A 177 -0.55 -3.96 -9.57
CA ALA A 177 0.58 -3.05 -9.71
C ALA A 177 1.54 -3.41 -10.84
N GLN A 178 1.64 -4.71 -11.21
CA GLN A 178 2.47 -5.15 -12.34
C GLN A 178 2.14 -4.45 -13.67
N PHE A 179 0.89 -4.03 -13.86
CA PHE A 179 0.45 -3.33 -15.07
C PHE A 179 0.64 -1.81 -14.96
N TRP A 180 1.15 -1.32 -13.83
CA TRP A 180 1.33 0.09 -13.51
C TRP A 180 2.82 0.50 -13.40
N GLY A 181 3.71 -0.28 -13.99
CA GLY A 181 5.13 0.06 -14.12
C GLY A 181 6.04 -0.44 -13.00
N VAL A 182 5.55 -1.29 -12.11
CA VAL A 182 6.38 -1.97 -11.10
C VAL A 182 6.32 -3.49 -11.28
N ALA A 183 7.45 -4.18 -11.08
CA ALA A 183 7.57 -5.61 -11.27
C ALA A 183 7.02 -6.40 -10.06
N GLN A 184 5.79 -6.06 -9.61
CA GLN A 184 5.15 -6.68 -8.45
C GLN A 184 3.69 -7.04 -8.73
N ARG A 185 3.32 -8.30 -8.50
CA ARG A 185 1.92 -8.70 -8.41
C ARG A 185 1.33 -8.19 -7.11
N ARG A 186 0.55 -7.10 -7.19
CA ARG A 186 -0.12 -6.51 -6.04
C ARG A 186 -1.52 -6.08 -6.42
N ASN A 187 -2.47 -6.98 -6.18
CA ASN A 187 -3.88 -6.69 -6.41
C ASN A 187 -4.44 -5.89 -5.24
N ARG A 188 -4.96 -4.69 -5.53
CA ARG A 188 -5.61 -3.84 -4.55
C ARG A 188 -6.88 -3.24 -5.12
N ILE A 189 -7.88 -3.10 -4.25
CA ILE A 189 -9.09 -2.33 -4.55
C ILE A 189 -8.71 -0.86 -4.39
N TYR A 190 -8.99 -0.06 -5.40
CA TYR A 190 -9.06 1.39 -5.29
C TYR A 190 -10.50 1.79 -5.44
N LEU A 191 -10.97 2.61 -4.50
CA LEU A 191 -12.31 3.17 -4.52
C LEU A 191 -12.18 4.69 -4.46
N VAL A 192 -12.90 5.38 -5.33
CA VAL A 192 -13.02 6.83 -5.35
C VAL A 192 -14.48 7.19 -5.13
N ALA A 193 -14.76 8.15 -4.24
CA ALA A 193 -16.06 8.80 -4.20
C ALA A 193 -15.89 10.31 -4.46
N ASP A 194 -16.74 10.84 -5.33
CA ASP A 194 -16.91 12.28 -5.62
C ASP A 194 -18.23 12.73 -5.01
N PHE A 195 -18.16 13.52 -3.94
CA PHE A 195 -19.34 14.04 -3.24
C PHE A 195 -19.92 15.31 -3.85
N GLY A 196 -19.35 15.78 -4.95
CA GLY A 196 -19.78 17.00 -5.66
C GLY A 196 -19.97 16.80 -7.15
N GLY A 197 -20.02 15.55 -7.64
CA GLY A 197 -20.19 15.28 -9.06
C GLY A 197 -20.09 13.82 -9.48
N ASN A 198 -19.91 13.61 -10.77
CA ASN A 198 -19.98 12.31 -11.42
C ASN A 198 -18.63 11.86 -12.01
N SER A 199 -17.51 12.26 -11.38
CA SER A 199 -16.18 12.00 -11.92
C SER A 199 -15.56 10.68 -11.48
N ALA A 200 -16.01 10.03 -10.40
CA ALA A 200 -15.38 8.83 -9.86
C ALA A 200 -15.20 7.68 -10.89
N PRO A 201 -16.19 7.32 -11.73
CA PRO A 201 -15.96 6.31 -12.76
C PRO A 201 -14.96 6.76 -13.82
N LYS A 202 -14.98 8.05 -14.20
CA LYS A 202 -14.05 8.59 -15.20
C LYS A 202 -12.60 8.53 -14.71
N ILE A 203 -12.37 8.71 -13.40
CA ILE A 203 -11.06 8.62 -12.75
C ILE A 203 -10.53 7.18 -12.82
N LEU A 204 -11.35 6.17 -12.49
CA LEU A 204 -10.90 4.80 -12.33
C LEU A 204 -10.92 3.97 -13.62
N PHE A 205 -11.80 4.27 -14.59
CA PHE A 205 -12.01 3.43 -15.77
C PHE A 205 -11.27 3.91 -17.02
N GLU A 206 -10.26 4.76 -16.86
CA GLU A 206 -9.40 5.24 -17.95
C GLU A 206 -10.20 5.84 -19.11
N SER A 207 -10.45 7.12 -19.07
CA SER A 207 -10.93 7.84 -20.23
C SER A 207 -9.76 8.20 -21.16
N GLU A 208 -10.05 8.45 -22.43
CA GLU A 208 -9.06 8.84 -23.44
C GLU A 208 -8.18 10.03 -22.99
N GLY A 209 -8.72 10.96 -22.20
CA GLY A 209 -7.99 12.10 -21.66
C GLY A 209 -6.89 11.72 -20.66
N LEU A 210 -7.12 10.68 -19.83
CA LEU A 210 -6.13 10.22 -18.85
C LEU A 210 -5.02 9.37 -19.45
N SER A 211 -5.28 8.64 -20.55
CA SER A 211 -4.27 7.81 -21.21
C SER A 211 -3.07 8.60 -21.75
N GLY A 212 -3.27 9.88 -22.10
CA GLY A 212 -2.20 10.80 -22.49
C GLY A 212 -1.42 11.37 -21.30
N TYR A 213 -2.10 11.66 -20.20
CA TYR A 213 -1.52 12.28 -19.01
C TYR A 213 -0.64 11.31 -18.21
N SER A 214 -1.00 10.02 -18.17
CA SER A 214 -0.22 9.01 -17.46
C SER A 214 1.04 8.53 -18.18
N LYS A 215 1.16 8.71 -19.51
CA LYS A 215 2.30 8.21 -20.30
C LYS A 215 3.65 8.80 -19.90
N GLU A 216 3.71 10.05 -19.48
CA GLU A 216 4.98 10.67 -19.05
C GLU A 216 5.41 10.17 -17.67
N GLY A 217 4.49 9.98 -16.76
CA GLY A 217 4.76 9.34 -15.48
C GLY A 217 5.27 7.91 -15.65
N PHE A 218 4.66 7.11 -16.52
CA PHE A 218 5.06 5.72 -16.78
C PHE A 218 6.47 5.55 -17.32
N LYS A 219 7.00 6.49 -18.13
CA LYS A 219 8.40 6.42 -18.60
C LYS A 219 9.40 6.41 -17.45
N SER A 220 9.20 7.25 -16.47
CA SER A 220 10.03 7.33 -15.27
C SER A 220 10.00 6.02 -14.44
N TRP A 221 8.87 5.33 -14.41
CA TRP A 221 8.70 4.07 -13.68
C TRP A 221 9.34 2.87 -14.39
N HIS A 222 9.27 2.81 -15.72
CA HIS A 222 9.99 1.81 -16.53
C HIS A 222 11.51 1.89 -16.31
N GLU A 223 12.06 3.09 -16.17
CA GLU A 223 13.46 3.27 -15.83
C GLU A 223 13.80 2.72 -14.43
N THR A 224 12.87 2.78 -13.48
CA THR A 224 13.03 2.23 -12.13
C THR A 224 13.03 0.69 -12.14
N THR A 225 12.16 0.05 -12.92
CA THR A 225 12.16 -1.42 -13.08
C THR A 225 13.38 -1.89 -13.84
N GLY A 226 13.81 -1.18 -14.88
CA GLY A 226 15.08 -1.40 -15.58
C GLY A 226 16.30 -1.25 -14.66
N SER A 227 16.21 -0.44 -13.60
CA SER A 227 17.29 -0.29 -12.62
C SER A 227 17.43 -1.50 -11.69
N ILE A 228 16.35 -2.24 -11.39
CA ILE A 228 16.42 -3.51 -10.65
C ILE A 228 17.14 -4.55 -11.51
N GLU A 229 16.75 -4.67 -12.76
CA GLU A 229 17.38 -5.57 -13.72
C GLU A 229 18.85 -5.20 -13.95
N ASN A 230 19.16 -3.89 -14.11
CA ASN A 230 20.51 -3.40 -14.28
C ASN A 230 21.36 -3.51 -13.00
N SER A 231 20.77 -3.40 -11.80
CA SER A 231 21.52 -3.64 -10.56
C SER A 231 21.86 -5.13 -10.38
N LEU A 232 21.00 -6.02 -10.85
CA LEU A 232 21.27 -7.46 -10.93
C LEU A 232 22.34 -7.78 -11.99
N ARG A 233 22.34 -7.08 -13.13
CA ARG A 233 23.33 -7.26 -14.21
C ARG A 233 24.70 -6.61 -13.90
N LYS A 234 24.73 -5.43 -13.29
CA LYS A 234 25.98 -4.71 -12.96
C LYS A 234 26.83 -5.36 -11.88
N SER A 235 26.24 -6.22 -11.05
CA SER A 235 27.00 -6.91 -10.00
C SER A 235 27.91 -8.01 -10.51
N ASN A 236 27.83 -8.40 -11.79
CA ASN A 236 28.74 -9.40 -12.38
C ASN A 236 28.68 -9.40 -13.93
N ASN A 237 29.84 -9.55 -14.57
CA ASN A 237 30.03 -9.97 -15.97
C ASN A 237 29.60 -11.44 -16.09
N LEU A 238 28.38 -11.75 -16.54
CA LEU A 238 27.88 -13.10 -16.43
C LEU A 238 27.05 -13.58 -17.60
N ASP A 239 27.51 -14.69 -18.18
CA ASP A 239 26.73 -15.52 -19.09
C ASP A 239 25.52 -16.15 -18.37
N LEU A 240 24.35 -15.99 -18.94
CA LEU A 240 23.12 -16.64 -18.46
C LEU A 240 23.23 -18.14 -18.74
N LYS A 241 23.12 -18.95 -17.68
CA LYS A 241 23.08 -20.40 -17.80
C LYS A 241 21.71 -20.92 -17.37
N ASN A 242 21.21 -21.88 -18.10
CA ASN A 242 19.95 -22.55 -17.81
C ASN A 242 20.15 -23.69 -16.79
N TYR A 243 19.20 -23.85 -15.88
CA TYR A 243 19.23 -24.91 -14.88
C TYR A 243 17.92 -25.71 -14.90
N ASP A 244 18.02 -27.02 -14.80
CA ASP A 244 16.90 -27.93 -14.58
C ASP A 244 16.75 -28.17 -13.07
N VAL A 245 15.60 -27.82 -12.50
CA VAL A 245 15.28 -27.99 -11.09
C VAL A 245 14.27 -29.11 -10.94
N ARG A 246 14.70 -30.26 -10.41
CA ARG A 246 13.81 -31.36 -10.08
C ARG A 246 13.39 -31.27 -8.63
N LEU A 247 12.14 -30.92 -8.40
CA LEU A 247 11.48 -31.05 -7.10
C LEU A 247 10.84 -32.44 -7.05
N THR A 248 11.38 -33.33 -6.23
CA THR A 248 10.69 -34.59 -5.95
C THR A 248 9.57 -34.31 -4.96
N SER A 249 8.33 -34.43 -5.44
CA SER A 249 7.13 -34.40 -4.60
C SER A 249 6.95 -35.72 -3.90
N GLU A 250 6.35 -35.62 -2.72
CA GLU A 250 5.72 -36.65 -1.90
C GLU A 250 6.55 -37.36 -0.84
N GLY A 251 6.24 -37.04 0.37
CA GLY A 251 6.01 -37.95 1.52
C GLY A 251 7.21 -38.62 2.14
N THR A 252 8.45 -38.45 1.68
CA THR A 252 9.60 -39.06 2.30
C THR A 252 10.56 -38.06 2.93
N LYS A 253 11.04 -38.38 4.12
CA LYS A 253 11.94 -37.57 4.95
C LYS A 253 13.30 -37.19 4.34
N ASN A 254 13.53 -37.46 3.05
CA ASN A 254 14.76 -37.21 2.32
C ASN A 254 14.51 -36.55 0.96
N ALA A 255 13.84 -35.37 0.96
CA ALA A 255 13.73 -34.58 -0.26
C ALA A 255 15.08 -33.93 -0.61
N ARG A 256 15.80 -34.54 -1.55
CA ARG A 256 16.98 -33.92 -2.20
C ARG A 256 16.51 -33.18 -3.41
N SER A 257 16.51 -31.84 -3.33
CA SER A 257 16.38 -31.00 -4.51
C SER A 257 17.68 -31.04 -5.30
N ASN A 258 17.65 -31.55 -6.52
CA ASN A 258 18.80 -31.56 -7.41
C ASN A 258 18.63 -30.44 -8.45
N VAL A 259 19.63 -29.60 -8.58
CA VAL A 259 19.73 -28.53 -9.60
C VAL A 259 20.83 -28.95 -10.57
N TYR A 260 20.49 -29.06 -11.84
CA TYR A 260 21.46 -29.42 -12.90
C TYR A 260 21.60 -28.23 -13.86
N GLU A 261 22.84 -27.92 -14.23
CA GLU A 261 23.12 -26.96 -15.30
C GLU A 261 22.85 -27.62 -16.66
N THR A 262 22.10 -26.96 -17.55
CA THR A 262 21.77 -27.47 -18.88
C THR A 262 22.04 -26.39 -19.95
N GLU A 263 22.53 -26.82 -21.10
CA GLU A 263 22.80 -25.91 -22.25
C GLU A 263 21.52 -25.54 -23.03
N THR A 264 20.45 -26.32 -22.88
CA THR A 264 19.20 -26.13 -23.58
C THR A 264 18.01 -26.33 -22.65
N THR A 265 17.00 -25.46 -22.76
CA THR A 265 15.71 -25.61 -22.09
C THR A 265 14.94 -26.78 -22.73
N ARG A 266 14.33 -27.65 -21.91
CA ARG A 266 13.39 -28.66 -22.41
C ARG A 266 12.12 -27.97 -22.93
N THR A 267 11.49 -28.63 -23.92
CA THR A 267 10.19 -28.20 -24.44
C THR A 267 9.17 -28.10 -23.30
N LEU A 268 8.48 -26.96 -23.23
CA LEU A 268 7.39 -26.78 -22.28
C LEU A 268 6.27 -27.78 -22.58
N ASP A 269 5.91 -28.59 -21.58
CA ASP A 269 4.80 -29.51 -21.65
C ASP A 269 3.50 -28.78 -21.30
N THR A 270 2.43 -29.01 -22.09
CA THR A 270 1.12 -28.40 -21.91
C THR A 270 0.28 -29.07 -20.82
N ASN A 271 0.79 -30.10 -20.15
CA ASN A 271 0.03 -30.96 -19.24
C ASN A 271 0.02 -30.51 -17.76
N GLY A 272 0.29 -29.28 -17.42
CA GLY A 272 0.14 -28.89 -16.03
C GLY A 272 0.32 -27.39 -15.74
N ASN A 273 -0.66 -26.82 -15.09
CA ASN A 273 -0.61 -25.44 -14.57
C ASN A 273 0.28 -25.29 -13.31
N PHE A 274 1.04 -26.32 -12.92
CA PHE A 274 1.89 -26.32 -11.75
C PHE A 274 3.36 -26.52 -12.14
N PRO A 275 4.29 -25.71 -11.63
CA PRO A 275 5.73 -25.87 -11.86
C PRO A 275 6.25 -27.26 -11.45
N ASN A 276 5.60 -27.91 -10.47
CA ASN A 276 5.93 -29.24 -9.97
C ASN A 276 5.56 -30.39 -10.93
N SER A 277 4.75 -30.12 -11.94
CA SER A 277 4.28 -31.10 -12.93
C SER A 277 5.08 -31.05 -14.23
N ASN A 278 5.84 -29.98 -14.46
CA ASN A 278 6.65 -29.80 -15.66
C ASN A 278 8.12 -30.15 -15.40
N GLN A 279 8.65 -31.02 -16.20
CA GLN A 279 10.05 -31.52 -16.12
C GLN A 279 11.04 -30.61 -16.86
N GLY A 280 10.86 -29.31 -16.84
CA GLY A 280 11.79 -28.39 -17.50
C GLY A 280 11.70 -27.00 -16.91
N GLY A 281 12.70 -26.63 -16.11
CA GLY A 281 12.73 -25.33 -15.43
C GLY A 281 13.70 -24.37 -16.10
N VAL A 282 13.26 -23.15 -16.31
CA VAL A 282 14.13 -22.00 -16.45
C VAL A 282 14.20 -21.36 -15.07
N ALA A 283 15.38 -21.37 -14.45
CA ALA A 283 15.53 -20.75 -13.13
C ALA A 283 15.74 -19.26 -13.30
N ILE A 284 14.73 -18.50 -12.98
CA ILE A 284 14.77 -17.05 -12.97
C ILE A 284 14.23 -16.61 -11.61
N VAL A 285 14.28 -15.42 -11.24
CA VAL A 285 13.94 -14.88 -9.92
C VAL A 285 12.75 -15.58 -9.24
N TYR A 286 12.98 -16.27 -8.13
CA TYR A 286 11.92 -16.84 -7.30
C TYR A 286 11.68 -15.95 -6.10
N SER A 287 10.42 -15.60 -5.89
CA SER A 287 9.96 -15.05 -4.62
C SER A 287 9.25 -16.16 -3.85
N THR A 288 9.77 -16.51 -2.68
CA THR A 288 9.18 -17.55 -1.82
C THR A 288 8.83 -16.95 -0.48
N SER A 289 7.65 -17.27 0.05
CA SER A 289 7.23 -16.95 1.42
C SER A 289 7.01 -18.25 2.19
N LYS A 290 7.59 -18.36 3.38
CA LYS A 290 7.41 -19.53 4.25
C LYS A 290 6.02 -19.65 4.84
N SER A 291 5.27 -18.56 4.89
CA SER A 291 3.94 -18.53 5.50
C SER A 291 2.83 -19.12 4.64
N SER A 292 3.09 -19.49 3.38
CA SER A 292 2.10 -20.13 2.55
C SER A 292 2.43 -21.61 2.36
N PHE A 293 1.44 -22.49 2.54
CA PHE A 293 1.52 -23.93 2.23
C PHE A 293 1.84 -24.21 0.76
N HIS A 294 1.83 -23.20 -0.10
CA HIS A 294 2.16 -23.28 -1.52
C HIS A 294 3.16 -22.18 -1.88
N THR A 295 4.41 -22.54 -1.99
CA THR A 295 5.46 -21.68 -2.55
C THR A 295 5.20 -21.50 -4.04
N ARG A 296 4.84 -20.28 -4.46
CA ARG A 296 4.73 -19.93 -5.88
C ARG A 296 5.98 -19.17 -6.30
N ALA A 297 6.67 -19.72 -7.28
CA ALA A 297 7.76 -19.02 -7.94
C ALA A 297 7.21 -18.23 -9.14
N SER A 298 7.66 -17.02 -9.35
CA SER A 298 7.34 -16.20 -10.53
C SER A 298 8.61 -15.67 -11.15
N GLU A 299 8.63 -15.69 -12.48
CA GLU A 299 9.75 -15.20 -13.27
C GLU A 299 9.64 -13.69 -13.44
N ASN A 300 10.73 -12.96 -13.15
CA ASN A 300 10.83 -11.50 -13.33
C ASN A 300 9.72 -10.68 -12.61
N LEU A 301 9.02 -11.28 -11.65
CA LEU A 301 7.91 -10.66 -10.98
C LEU A 301 7.92 -11.02 -9.50
N ALA A 302 7.99 -10.03 -8.63
CA ALA A 302 7.90 -10.23 -7.18
C ALA A 302 6.46 -10.44 -6.73
N ASN A 303 6.27 -11.25 -5.69
CA ASN A 303 4.99 -11.36 -5.01
C ASN A 303 4.66 -10.06 -4.26
N THR A 304 3.40 -9.91 -3.82
CA THR A 304 3.00 -8.81 -2.95
C THR A 304 3.86 -8.80 -1.69
N LEU A 305 4.45 -7.66 -1.37
CA LEU A 305 5.09 -7.45 -0.07
C LEU A 305 4.03 -7.38 1.02
N ILE A 306 4.26 -8.07 2.13
CA ILE A 306 3.39 -8.06 3.31
C ILE A 306 4.16 -7.61 4.54
N ALA A 307 3.46 -7.16 5.58
CA ALA A 307 4.07 -6.60 6.78
C ALA A 307 4.98 -7.58 7.54
N THR A 308 4.78 -8.89 7.34
CA THR A 308 5.58 -9.95 7.98
C THR A 308 6.82 -10.35 7.19
N ASP A 309 7.06 -9.78 6.01
CA ASP A 309 8.24 -10.10 5.19
C ASP A 309 9.57 -9.73 5.85
N TYR A 310 9.52 -8.93 6.93
CA TYR A 310 10.70 -8.71 7.78
C TYR A 310 11.20 -9.99 8.47
N MET A 311 10.32 -10.98 8.68
CA MET A 311 10.70 -12.28 9.25
C MET A 311 11.18 -13.26 8.16
N ASP A 312 10.62 -13.15 6.96
CA ASP A 312 10.93 -14.01 5.82
C ASP A 312 10.79 -13.24 4.49
N PRO A 313 11.72 -12.32 4.19
CA PRO A 313 11.67 -11.52 2.98
C PRO A 313 11.70 -12.38 1.69
N PRO A 314 11.09 -11.88 0.61
CA PRO A 314 11.15 -12.54 -0.69
C PRO A 314 12.57 -12.86 -1.12
N ILE A 315 12.78 -14.05 -1.70
CA ILE A 315 14.08 -14.56 -2.09
C ILE A 315 14.29 -14.38 -3.59
N VAL A 316 15.46 -13.88 -3.95
CA VAL A 316 15.93 -13.79 -5.33
C VAL A 316 17.00 -14.85 -5.58
N ASN A 317 16.82 -15.67 -6.59
CA ASN A 317 17.84 -16.61 -7.03
C ASN A 317 18.66 -16.00 -8.17
N TYR A 318 19.94 -15.80 -7.91
CA TYR A 318 20.88 -15.32 -8.90
C TYR A 318 22.16 -16.18 -8.84
N LYS A 319 22.46 -16.91 -9.90
CA LYS A 319 23.64 -17.81 -9.98
C LYS A 319 23.81 -18.75 -8.79
N LEU A 320 22.78 -19.49 -8.43
CA LEU A 320 22.81 -20.43 -7.29
C LEU A 320 23.05 -19.76 -5.91
N LYS A 321 23.02 -18.43 -5.83
CA LYS A 321 23.03 -17.69 -4.57
C LYS A 321 21.63 -17.19 -4.28
N LEU A 322 20.91 -17.88 -3.41
CA LEU A 322 19.66 -17.40 -2.86
C LEU A 322 19.95 -16.27 -1.86
N ARG A 323 19.38 -15.11 -2.07
CA ARG A 323 19.40 -14.01 -1.11
C ARG A 323 18.03 -13.37 -0.98
N ARG A 324 17.81 -12.72 0.12
CA ARG A 324 16.62 -11.91 0.32
C ARG A 324 16.68 -10.64 -0.52
N LEU A 325 15.52 -10.13 -0.92
CA LEU A 325 15.44 -8.75 -1.43
C LEU A 325 15.91 -7.79 -0.34
N THR A 326 16.66 -6.78 -0.72
CA THR A 326 17.02 -5.70 0.19
C THR A 326 15.81 -4.77 0.41
N PRO A 327 15.74 -4.02 1.53
CA PRO A 327 14.68 -3.04 1.73
C PRO A 327 14.57 -2.03 0.57
N LYS A 328 15.69 -1.63 -0.02
CA LYS A 328 15.74 -0.73 -1.17
C LYS A 328 15.10 -1.36 -2.43
N GLU A 329 15.32 -2.64 -2.69
CA GLU A 329 14.63 -3.35 -3.76
C GLU A 329 13.12 -3.45 -3.51
N CYS A 330 12.72 -3.62 -2.25
CA CYS A 330 11.31 -3.56 -1.86
C CYS A 330 10.70 -2.17 -2.08
N ALA A 331 11.44 -1.09 -1.80
CA ALA A 331 11.03 0.28 -2.13
C ALA A 331 10.76 0.44 -3.64
N ARG A 332 11.69 -0.03 -4.48
CA ARG A 332 11.54 0.00 -5.94
C ARG A 332 10.34 -0.78 -6.44
N LEU A 333 10.04 -1.94 -5.82
CA LEU A 333 8.84 -2.73 -6.14
C LEU A 333 7.54 -2.02 -5.78
N GLN A 334 7.57 -1.07 -4.85
CA GLN A 334 6.44 -0.19 -4.55
C GLN A 334 6.46 1.11 -5.38
N GLY A 335 7.51 1.30 -6.19
CA GLY A 335 7.68 2.48 -7.02
C GLY A 335 8.26 3.70 -6.30
N PHE A 336 8.86 3.52 -5.13
CA PHE A 336 9.50 4.62 -4.39
C PHE A 336 10.94 4.84 -4.82
N PRO A 337 11.45 6.08 -4.72
CA PRO A 337 12.85 6.36 -5.02
C PRO A 337 13.78 5.77 -3.96
N ASP A 338 15.00 5.39 -4.37
CA ASP A 338 16.01 4.75 -3.52
C ASP A 338 16.37 5.54 -2.27
N TRP A 339 16.25 6.85 -2.32
CA TRP A 339 16.61 7.76 -1.22
C TRP A 339 15.50 7.95 -0.19
N TRP A 340 14.30 7.37 -0.40
CA TRP A 340 13.13 7.63 0.44
C TRP A 340 13.36 7.33 1.92
N CYS A 341 14.03 6.23 2.23
CA CYS A 341 14.42 5.88 3.60
C CYS A 341 15.89 6.26 3.93
N SER A 342 16.60 7.04 3.12
CA SER A 342 17.98 7.43 3.40
C SER A 342 18.06 8.64 4.35
N ASN A 343 19.17 8.84 5.04
CA ASN A 343 19.48 10.05 5.84
C ASN A 343 18.34 10.43 6.83
N LEU A 344 17.84 9.45 7.55
CA LEU A 344 16.78 9.65 8.56
C LEU A 344 17.34 10.00 9.94
N GLU A 345 18.64 9.87 10.13
CA GLU A 345 19.32 10.10 11.40
C GLU A 345 19.28 11.58 11.85
N THR A 346 19.27 11.79 13.15
CA THR A 346 19.58 13.06 13.81
C THR A 346 20.77 12.83 14.74
N LYS A 347 21.93 13.39 14.38
CA LYS A 347 23.20 13.16 15.10
C LYS A 347 23.15 13.69 16.53
N GLU A 348 22.59 14.87 16.71
CA GLU A 348 22.47 15.58 18.00
C GLU A 348 21.01 15.94 18.25
N PRO A 349 20.17 14.98 18.75
CA PRO A 349 18.77 15.26 19.03
C PRO A 349 18.62 16.25 20.18
N THR A 350 17.73 17.23 20.02
CA THR A 350 17.39 18.16 21.10
C THR A 350 16.50 17.47 22.15
N LYS A 351 16.39 18.09 23.35
CA LYS A 351 15.52 17.56 24.41
C LYS A 351 14.05 17.53 23.97
N GLU A 352 13.64 18.52 23.18
CA GLU A 352 12.29 18.63 22.63
C GLU A 352 12.03 17.52 21.62
N GLU A 353 12.98 17.20 20.73
CA GLU A 353 12.87 16.07 19.81
C GLU A 353 12.81 14.74 20.57
N VAL A 354 13.63 14.53 21.60
CA VAL A 354 13.58 13.31 22.41
C VAL A 354 12.23 13.15 23.07
N LYS A 355 11.69 14.24 23.65
CA LYS A 355 10.35 14.23 24.27
C LYS A 355 9.26 13.89 23.26
N TYR A 356 9.26 14.57 22.11
CA TYR A 356 8.30 14.33 21.02
C TYR A 356 8.30 12.87 20.55
N TRP A 357 9.47 12.30 20.28
CA TRP A 357 9.57 10.91 19.82
C TRP A 357 9.23 9.90 20.93
N LYS A 358 9.51 10.23 22.18
CA LYS A 358 9.08 9.40 23.31
C LYS A 358 7.55 9.31 23.40
N GLU A 359 6.86 10.43 23.20
CA GLU A 359 5.39 10.46 23.14
C GLU A 359 4.84 9.59 22.02
N ILE A 360 5.42 9.69 20.80
CA ILE A 360 5.05 8.84 19.65
C ILE A 360 5.24 7.34 19.98
N PHE A 361 6.39 6.97 20.53
CA PHE A 361 6.63 5.56 20.89
C PHE A 361 5.65 5.06 21.94
N ASN A 362 5.34 5.87 22.95
CA ASN A 362 4.42 5.49 24.00
C ASN A 362 2.98 5.36 23.49
N GLU A 363 2.57 6.24 22.59
CA GLU A 363 1.27 6.16 21.93
C GLU A 363 1.15 4.90 21.08
N SER A 364 2.13 4.62 20.24
CA SER A 364 2.20 3.39 19.43
C SER A 364 2.12 2.13 20.31
N LEU A 365 2.85 2.08 21.41
CA LEU A 365 2.82 0.93 22.34
C LEU A 365 1.44 0.72 22.98
N LYS A 366 0.75 1.80 23.36
CA LYS A 366 -0.61 1.74 23.94
C LYS A 366 -1.60 1.18 22.93
N ILE A 367 -1.56 1.65 21.68
CA ILE A 367 -2.46 1.20 20.62
C ILE A 367 -2.20 -0.26 20.25
N GLU A 368 -0.94 -0.69 20.18
CA GLU A 368 -0.58 -2.07 19.89
C GLU A 368 -0.97 -3.05 21.01
N GLY A 369 -1.37 -2.57 22.19
CA GLY A 369 -1.75 -3.40 23.35
C GLY A 369 -0.61 -4.27 23.86
N LYS A 370 0.64 -3.91 23.58
CA LYS A 370 1.82 -4.67 23.99
C LYS A 370 2.26 -4.20 25.38
N ASN A 371 2.32 -5.11 26.35
CA ASN A 371 2.92 -4.90 27.69
C ASN A 371 4.45 -4.70 27.59
N LYS A 372 4.90 -3.78 26.75
CA LYS A 372 6.31 -3.40 26.64
C LYS A 372 6.57 -2.17 27.50
N ARG A 373 7.74 -2.15 28.14
CA ARG A 373 8.18 -0.97 28.90
C ARG A 373 8.38 0.22 27.95
N GLU A 374 8.02 1.40 28.42
CA GLU A 374 8.33 2.64 27.74
C GLU A 374 9.82 2.79 27.46
N LYS A 375 10.17 3.39 26.33
CA LYS A 375 11.57 3.67 26.01
C LYS A 375 12.13 4.76 26.90
N THR A 376 13.36 4.57 27.36
CA THR A 376 14.14 5.63 28.05
C THR A 376 14.61 6.68 27.06
N ASP A 377 14.93 7.87 27.55
CA ASP A 377 15.45 8.96 26.71
C ASP A 377 16.72 8.53 25.96
N ASN A 378 17.62 7.78 26.62
CA ASN A 378 18.81 7.24 25.98
C ASN A 378 18.49 6.25 24.83
N GLN A 379 17.41 5.48 24.94
CA GLN A 379 16.97 4.59 23.87
C GLN A 379 16.37 5.37 22.70
N ILE A 380 15.66 6.46 22.97
CA ILE A 380 15.13 7.37 21.95
C ILE A 380 16.30 8.08 21.23
N ILE A 381 17.28 8.60 21.97
CA ILE A 381 18.47 9.25 21.39
C ILE A 381 19.21 8.28 20.46
N LYS A 382 19.49 7.05 20.92
CA LYS A 382 20.15 6.02 20.10
C LYS A 382 19.35 5.71 18.85
N TRP A 383 18.01 5.61 18.94
CA TRP A 383 17.16 5.37 17.80
C TRP A 383 17.16 6.57 16.83
N LEU A 384 17.12 7.81 17.32
CA LEU A 384 17.18 9.00 16.48
C LEU A 384 18.53 9.12 15.74
N GLN A 385 19.62 8.67 16.37
CA GLN A 385 20.95 8.63 15.75
C GLN A 385 21.07 7.53 14.69
N ASN A 386 20.33 6.45 14.83
CA ASN A 386 20.30 5.35 13.86
C ASN A 386 18.90 4.71 13.82
N PRO A 387 17.93 5.31 13.13
CA PRO A 387 16.55 4.80 13.08
C PRO A 387 16.38 3.60 12.14
N HIS A 388 17.37 3.33 11.28
CA HIS A 388 17.32 2.28 10.29
C HIS A 388 17.32 0.88 10.90
N SER A 389 16.43 0.04 10.40
CA SER A 389 16.55 -1.41 10.52
C SER A 389 15.83 -2.05 9.33
N ASP A 390 16.41 -3.13 8.79
CA ASP A 390 15.80 -3.85 7.66
C ASP A 390 14.37 -4.25 7.97
N SER A 391 14.10 -4.73 9.20
CA SER A 391 12.75 -5.16 9.60
C SER A 391 11.73 -4.02 9.61
N ALA A 392 12.12 -2.81 10.03
CA ALA A 392 11.23 -1.65 10.00
C ALA A 392 10.95 -1.22 8.57
N GLU A 393 11.97 -1.24 7.69
CA GLU A 393 11.79 -0.91 6.28
C GLU A 393 10.96 -1.97 5.53
N TYR A 394 11.17 -3.26 5.76
CA TYR A 394 10.32 -4.30 5.19
C TYR A 394 8.86 -4.16 5.63
N LYS A 395 8.62 -3.86 6.92
CA LYS A 395 7.27 -3.59 7.43
C LYS A 395 6.65 -2.38 6.76
N LEU A 396 7.42 -1.30 6.57
CA LEU A 396 6.99 -0.09 5.89
C LEU A 396 6.53 -0.39 4.46
N TRP A 397 7.36 -1.11 3.69
CA TRP A 397 7.06 -1.46 2.30
C TRP A 397 5.92 -2.46 2.16
N GLY A 398 5.83 -3.43 3.08
CA GLY A 398 4.73 -4.42 3.10
C GLY A 398 3.36 -3.77 3.33
N ASN A 399 3.30 -2.79 4.23
CA ASN A 399 2.07 -2.03 4.53
C ASN A 399 1.82 -0.88 3.54
N GLY A 400 2.82 -0.46 2.78
CA GLY A 400 2.72 0.67 1.87
C GLY A 400 1.83 0.40 0.66
N VAL A 401 1.53 1.44 -0.09
CA VAL A 401 0.77 1.40 -1.35
C VAL A 401 1.72 1.39 -2.54
N ALA A 402 1.29 0.84 -3.68
CA ALA A 402 2.03 0.96 -4.93
C ALA A 402 1.85 2.38 -5.49
N LEU A 403 2.92 3.15 -5.44
CA LEU A 403 2.92 4.58 -5.79
C LEU A 403 2.40 4.88 -7.21
N PRO A 404 2.69 4.07 -8.27
CA PRO A 404 2.13 4.32 -9.60
C PRO A 404 0.61 4.23 -9.66
N CYS A 405 0.00 3.29 -8.93
CA CYS A 405 -1.46 3.18 -8.85
C CYS A 405 -2.08 4.41 -8.15
N VAL A 406 -1.45 4.86 -7.07
CA VAL A 406 -1.87 6.07 -6.35
C VAL A 406 -1.75 7.31 -7.23
N TYR A 407 -0.62 7.45 -7.92
CA TYR A 407 -0.39 8.55 -8.85
C TYR A 407 -1.47 8.62 -9.94
N PHE A 408 -1.81 7.47 -10.55
CA PHE A 408 -2.88 7.42 -11.55
C PHE A 408 -4.22 7.92 -11.00
N VAL A 409 -4.63 7.42 -9.83
CA VAL A 409 -5.91 7.82 -9.22
C VAL A 409 -5.94 9.31 -8.90
N LEU A 410 -4.87 9.82 -8.28
CA LEU A 410 -4.79 11.22 -7.87
C LEU A 410 -4.63 12.17 -9.07
N SER A 411 -3.90 11.78 -10.12
CA SER A 411 -3.85 12.53 -11.39
C SER A 411 -5.22 12.61 -12.06
N GLY A 412 -6.01 11.53 -11.97
CA GLY A 412 -7.39 11.54 -12.46
C GLY A 412 -8.28 12.50 -11.66
N ILE A 413 -8.13 12.55 -10.33
CA ILE A 413 -8.87 13.50 -9.49
C ILE A 413 -8.48 14.94 -9.85
N GLU A 414 -7.18 15.22 -9.97
CA GLU A 414 -6.68 16.53 -10.32
C GLU A 414 -7.26 17.00 -11.67
N TYR A 415 -7.18 16.16 -12.69
CA TYR A 415 -7.69 16.45 -14.03
C TYR A 415 -9.20 16.73 -14.02
N TYR A 416 -10.01 15.86 -13.43
CA TYR A 416 -11.47 16.01 -13.47
C TYR A 416 -12.01 17.04 -12.51
N ALA A 417 -11.32 17.39 -11.42
CA ALA A 417 -11.74 18.43 -10.49
C ALA A 417 -11.72 19.83 -11.13
N HIS A 418 -10.90 20.04 -12.14
CA HIS A 418 -10.79 21.30 -12.88
C HIS A 418 -11.70 21.38 -14.12
N LEU A 419 -12.31 20.26 -14.55
CA LEU A 419 -13.25 20.24 -15.66
C LEU A 419 -14.72 20.49 -15.23
N THR A 420 -15.00 20.47 -13.94
CA THR A 420 -16.33 20.69 -13.35
C THR A 420 -16.35 21.95 -12.53
#